data_84c98e971e8e6dd2a0733cd2c58389b2
#
_entry.id   84c98e971e8e6dd2a0733cd2c58389b2
#
_cell.length_a   1.000
_cell.length_b   1.000
_cell.length_c   1.000
_cell.angle_alpha   90.00
_cell.angle_beta   90.00
_cell.angle_gamma   90.00
#
_symmetry.space_group_name_H-M   'P 1'
#
loop_
_entity.id
_entity.type
_entity.pdbx_description
1 polymer ?
#
loop_
_entity_poly.entity_id
_entity_poly.type
_entity_poly.pdbx_seq_one_letter_code
_entity_poly.pdbx_strand_id
1 'polypeptide(L)'
;MNKNEIVSLSNVQKKIQDKPIFSINAFTVNKGDFVTIKGVSGSGKTTLLNILGMNDTVSSGEYLFEGVETAKLTAKEKLKIKRNKISFLFQDFGLVEEETINFNLEIGLKYSKLSRKEKVKQKKEALNAVNLSEKLSTAISSLSGGEKQRVALARIILKPSILILADEPTGSLDSLNRDIVTDILFQQSIEGKAVIIVTHDEELAKKGNKSIEL
;
A
#
# COMPACT_ATOMS: atom_id res chain seq x y z
N MET A 1 23.33 9.14 -5.31
CA MET A 1 22.00 8.53 -4.97
C MET A 1 21.53 7.73 -6.16
N ASN A 2 21.11 6.51 -5.92
CA ASN A 2 20.56 5.66 -6.96
C ASN A 2 19.14 6.19 -7.31
N LYS A 3 18.91 6.60 -8.58
CA LYS A 3 17.60 7.15 -9.04
C LYS A 3 16.42 6.19 -8.87
N ASN A 4 16.69 4.93 -8.52
CA ASN A 4 15.68 3.89 -8.35
C ASN A 4 15.27 3.68 -6.89
N GLU A 5 16.00 4.22 -5.93
CA GLU A 5 15.73 4.02 -4.49
C GLU A 5 14.52 4.86 -4.03
N ILE A 6 13.52 4.19 -3.46
CA ILE A 6 12.30 4.82 -2.92
C ILE A 6 12.38 4.94 -1.41
N VAL A 7 12.81 3.87 -0.73
CA VAL A 7 12.92 3.79 0.73
C VAL A 7 14.34 3.39 1.11
N SER A 8 14.91 4.08 2.10
CA SER A 8 16.14 3.67 2.77
C SER A 8 15.97 3.78 4.27
N LEU A 9 16.29 2.70 4.97
CA LEU A 9 16.31 2.62 6.43
C LEU A 9 17.75 2.35 6.89
N SER A 10 18.25 3.14 7.86
CA SER A 10 19.61 2.98 8.42
C SER A 10 19.55 3.07 9.95
N ASN A 11 19.96 2.00 10.61
CA ASN A 11 19.99 1.86 12.09
C ASN A 11 18.66 2.26 12.76
N VAL A 12 17.54 1.92 12.10
CA VAL A 12 16.20 2.26 12.57
C VAL A 12 15.82 1.41 13.76
N GLN A 13 15.33 2.06 14.81
CA GLN A 13 14.72 1.40 15.96
C GLN A 13 13.33 1.99 16.21
N LYS A 14 12.40 1.13 16.63
CA LYS A 14 11.09 1.54 17.15
C LYS A 14 10.91 1.06 18.56
N LYS A 15 10.52 1.99 19.45
CA LYS A 15 10.14 1.73 20.84
C LYS A 15 8.74 2.28 21.08
N ILE A 16 7.98 1.64 21.97
CA ILE A 16 6.69 2.12 22.48
C ILE A 16 6.77 2.04 24.01
N GLN A 17 6.63 3.17 24.70
CA GLN A 17 6.80 3.27 26.15
C GLN A 17 8.12 2.61 26.61
N ASP A 18 9.24 2.98 25.95
CA ASP A 18 10.61 2.47 26.14
C ASP A 18 10.83 0.97 25.87
N LYS A 19 9.79 0.21 25.53
CA LYS A 19 9.93 -1.18 25.12
C LYS A 19 10.34 -1.27 23.64
N PRO A 20 11.44 -1.99 23.33
CA PRO A 20 11.84 -2.18 21.94
C PRO A 20 10.80 -3.03 21.20
N ILE A 21 10.40 -2.60 20.02
CA ILE A 21 9.48 -3.32 19.12
C ILE A 21 10.30 -4.04 18.05
N PHE A 22 11.13 -3.29 17.30
CA PHE A 22 12.04 -3.85 16.31
C PHE A 22 13.27 -2.96 16.11
N SER A 23 14.30 -3.54 15.48
CA SER A 23 15.51 -2.87 15.02
C SER A 23 15.86 -3.35 13.59
N ILE A 24 16.19 -2.41 12.70
CA ILE A 24 16.60 -2.67 11.32
C ILE A 24 17.90 -1.93 11.07
N ASN A 25 19.00 -2.66 10.83
CA ASN A 25 20.31 -2.06 10.62
C ASN A 25 20.39 -1.33 9.29
N ALA A 26 20.01 -2.00 8.20
CA ALA A 26 19.96 -1.40 6.87
C ALA A 26 18.91 -2.12 6.01
N PHE A 27 18.09 -1.35 5.29
CA PHE A 27 17.17 -1.91 4.32
C PHE A 27 16.82 -0.88 3.25
N THR A 28 16.84 -1.30 1.99
CA THR A 28 16.52 -0.44 0.85
C THR A 28 15.45 -1.06 -0.03
N VAL A 29 14.53 -0.21 -0.52
CA VAL A 29 13.49 -0.59 -1.48
C VAL A 29 13.60 0.28 -2.71
N ASN A 30 13.70 -0.35 -3.86
CA ASN A 30 13.80 0.29 -5.15
C ASN A 30 12.47 0.22 -5.93
N LYS A 31 12.37 0.99 -7.00
CA LYS A 31 11.29 0.83 -7.98
C LYS A 31 11.27 -0.60 -8.51
N GLY A 32 10.06 -1.17 -8.58
CA GLY A 32 9.86 -2.54 -9.04
C GLY A 32 10.11 -3.62 -7.99
N ASP A 33 10.58 -3.27 -6.79
CA ASP A 33 10.71 -4.26 -5.71
C ASP A 33 9.33 -4.72 -5.21
N PHE A 34 9.23 -6.03 -4.98
CA PHE A 34 8.12 -6.67 -4.29
C PHE A 34 8.65 -7.24 -2.97
N VAL A 35 8.40 -6.52 -1.88
CA VAL A 35 8.98 -6.78 -0.56
C VAL A 35 7.97 -7.43 0.35
N THR A 36 8.36 -8.48 1.06
CA THR A 36 7.55 -9.11 2.10
C THR A 36 8.11 -8.86 3.50
N ILE A 37 7.24 -8.46 4.42
CA ILE A 37 7.55 -8.32 5.85
C ILE A 37 6.99 -9.54 6.57
N LYS A 38 7.87 -10.31 7.20
CA LYS A 38 7.56 -11.51 7.97
C LYS A 38 7.81 -11.29 9.45
N GLY A 39 7.24 -12.14 10.29
CA GLY A 39 7.48 -12.13 11.73
C GLY A 39 6.25 -12.63 12.51
N VAL A 40 6.45 -12.96 13.77
CA VAL A 40 5.37 -13.43 14.65
C VAL A 40 4.33 -12.33 14.91
N SER A 41 3.14 -12.72 15.39
CA SER A 41 2.14 -11.73 15.80
C SER A 41 2.72 -10.82 16.88
N GLY A 42 2.49 -9.50 16.77
CA GLY A 42 3.02 -8.50 17.71
C GLY A 42 4.47 -8.06 17.46
N SER A 43 5.20 -8.59 16.46
CA SER A 43 6.59 -8.19 16.16
C SER A 43 6.74 -6.77 15.59
N GLY A 44 5.65 -6.06 15.34
CA GLY A 44 5.69 -4.67 14.86
C GLY A 44 5.54 -4.49 13.35
N LYS A 45 5.08 -5.50 12.61
CA LYS A 45 4.91 -5.44 11.13
C LYS A 45 4.02 -4.27 10.70
N THR A 46 2.82 -4.15 11.27
CA THR A 46 1.91 -3.02 11.01
C THR A 46 2.52 -1.69 11.43
N THR A 47 3.30 -1.67 12.53
CA THR A 47 4.03 -0.47 12.96
C THR A 47 5.06 -0.05 11.92
N LEU A 48 5.82 -1.00 11.37
CA LEU A 48 6.77 -0.71 10.29
C LEU A 48 6.04 -0.19 9.04
N LEU A 49 4.92 -0.80 8.62
CA LEU A 49 4.12 -0.26 7.51
C LEU A 49 3.65 1.17 7.78
N ASN A 50 3.21 1.48 9.01
CA ASN A 50 2.80 2.83 9.39
C ASN A 50 3.95 3.83 9.33
N ILE A 51 5.16 3.44 9.73
CA ILE A 51 6.37 4.26 9.59
C ILE A 51 6.66 4.50 8.11
N LEU A 52 6.69 3.46 7.28
CA LEU A 52 6.91 3.56 5.84
C LEU A 52 5.86 4.43 5.15
N GLY A 53 4.62 4.39 5.64
CA GLY A 53 3.51 5.25 5.19
C GLY A 53 3.50 6.66 5.78
N MET A 54 4.50 7.02 6.62
CA MET A 54 4.57 8.31 7.33
C MET A 54 3.36 8.58 8.23
N ASN A 55 2.69 7.53 8.73
CA ASN A 55 1.63 7.62 9.75
C ASN A 55 2.20 7.54 11.16
N ASP A 56 3.42 7.01 11.30
CA ASP A 56 4.20 6.93 12.54
C ASP A 56 5.66 7.33 12.24
N THR A 57 6.49 7.43 13.28
CA THR A 57 7.91 7.83 13.19
C THR A 57 8.81 6.78 13.82
N VAL A 58 10.05 6.73 13.38
CA VAL A 58 11.12 5.95 14.03
C VAL A 58 11.45 6.57 15.39
N SER A 59 11.90 5.76 16.35
CA SER A 59 12.40 6.25 17.64
C SER A 59 13.86 6.70 17.54
N SER A 60 14.67 6.04 16.69
CA SER A 60 16.03 6.43 16.34
C SER A 60 16.41 5.85 14.98
N GLY A 61 17.55 6.29 14.43
CA GLY A 61 17.98 5.93 13.08
C GLY A 61 17.42 6.86 12.02
N GLU A 62 17.62 6.50 10.75
CA GLU A 62 17.28 7.34 9.62
C GLU A 62 16.30 6.63 8.70
N TYR A 63 15.23 7.32 8.29
CA TYR A 63 14.32 6.91 7.23
C TYR A 63 14.33 7.95 6.11
N LEU A 64 14.86 7.58 4.95
CA LEU A 64 14.83 8.39 3.73
C LEU A 64 13.72 7.90 2.80
N PHE A 65 12.92 8.83 2.28
CA PHE A 65 11.97 8.60 1.22
C PHE A 65 12.40 9.40 -0.02
N GLU A 66 12.73 8.69 -1.12
CA GLU A 66 13.35 9.28 -2.32
C GLU A 66 14.55 10.18 -1.96
N GLY A 67 15.35 9.73 -1.00
CA GLY A 67 16.56 10.43 -0.55
C GLY A 67 16.32 11.62 0.37
N VAL A 68 15.09 11.90 0.77
CA VAL A 68 14.75 12.96 1.72
C VAL A 68 14.47 12.36 3.09
N GLU A 69 15.17 12.86 4.11
CA GLU A 69 14.98 12.41 5.50
C GLU A 69 13.60 12.78 6.02
N THR A 70 12.80 11.76 6.34
CA THR A 70 11.40 11.96 6.71
C THR A 70 11.20 12.70 8.03
N ALA A 71 12.17 12.64 8.93
CA ALA A 71 12.15 13.37 10.21
C ALA A 71 12.23 14.90 10.00
N LYS A 72 12.86 15.35 8.91
CA LYS A 72 13.01 16.79 8.57
C LYS A 72 11.80 17.37 7.84
N LEU A 73 10.87 16.50 7.38
CA LEU A 73 9.69 16.93 6.64
C LEU A 73 8.64 17.56 7.57
N THR A 74 8.08 18.68 7.16
CA THR A 74 6.89 19.26 7.79
C THR A 74 5.65 18.37 7.60
N ALA A 75 4.64 18.55 8.42
CA ALA A 75 3.36 17.84 8.29
C ALA A 75 2.71 18.04 6.89
N LYS A 76 2.85 19.26 6.31
CA LYS A 76 2.34 19.59 4.97
C LYS A 76 3.08 18.80 3.87
N GLU A 77 4.39 18.67 3.97
CA GLU A 77 5.21 17.90 3.03
C GLU A 77 4.90 16.40 3.12
N LYS A 78 4.85 15.84 4.34
CA LYS A 78 4.42 14.45 4.55
C LYS A 78 3.04 14.18 3.95
N LEU A 79 2.09 15.09 4.17
CA LEU A 79 0.74 14.97 3.59
C LEU A 79 0.78 14.99 2.04
N LYS A 80 1.62 15.84 1.43
CA LYS A 80 1.80 15.88 -0.03
C LYS A 80 2.37 14.57 -0.56
N ILE A 81 3.36 13.98 0.12
CA ILE A 81 3.94 12.68 -0.25
C ILE A 81 2.88 11.58 -0.12
N LYS A 82 2.18 11.49 1.01
CA LYS A 82 1.11 10.50 1.22
C LYS A 82 0.02 10.57 0.14
N ARG A 83 -0.39 11.78 -0.25
CA ARG A 83 -1.42 11.99 -1.27
C ARG A 83 -1.00 11.54 -2.66
N ASN A 84 0.26 11.78 -3.03
CA ASN A 84 0.69 11.65 -4.42
C ASN A 84 1.62 10.46 -4.69
N LYS A 85 2.24 9.88 -3.64
CA LYS A 85 3.31 8.91 -3.81
C LYS A 85 3.11 7.59 -3.06
N ILE A 86 2.23 7.54 -2.05
CA ILE A 86 2.01 6.35 -1.24
C ILE A 86 0.55 5.92 -1.32
N SER A 87 0.30 4.66 -1.65
CA SER A 87 -1.00 4.00 -1.51
C SER A 87 -0.95 3.02 -0.35
N PHE A 88 -2.09 2.85 0.33
CA PHE A 88 -2.23 1.92 1.43
C PHE A 88 -3.43 1.00 1.19
N LEU A 89 -3.21 -0.31 1.24
CA LEU A 89 -4.26 -1.32 1.27
C LEU A 89 -4.36 -1.82 2.70
N PHE A 90 -5.43 -1.41 3.37
CA PHE A 90 -5.71 -1.79 4.75
C PHE A 90 -6.37 -3.16 4.82
N GLN A 91 -6.23 -3.84 5.94
CA GLN A 91 -6.86 -5.12 6.20
C GLN A 91 -8.40 -5.04 6.14
N ASP A 92 -8.99 -3.92 6.55
CA ASP A 92 -10.42 -3.59 6.49
C ASP A 92 -10.83 -2.89 5.18
N PHE A 93 -9.97 -2.96 4.14
CA PHE A 93 -10.13 -2.32 2.83
C PHE A 93 -10.12 -0.79 2.84
N GLY A 94 -10.43 -0.13 3.96
CA GLY A 94 -10.51 1.32 4.11
C GLY A 94 -11.49 1.97 3.13
N LEU A 95 -12.61 1.32 2.86
CA LEU A 95 -13.71 1.83 2.04
C LEU A 95 -14.74 2.55 2.90
N VAL A 96 -15.41 3.54 2.32
CA VAL A 96 -16.58 4.18 2.93
C VAL A 96 -17.80 3.35 2.56
N GLU A 97 -18.30 2.55 3.49
CA GLU A 97 -19.31 1.52 3.23
C GLU A 97 -20.69 2.06 2.86
N GLU A 98 -21.03 3.23 3.37
CA GLU A 98 -22.29 3.92 3.10
C GLU A 98 -22.34 4.56 1.72
N GLU A 99 -21.20 4.59 1.02
CA GLU A 99 -21.02 5.25 -0.26
C GLU A 99 -20.94 4.26 -1.41
N THR A 100 -20.96 4.80 -2.63
CA THR A 100 -20.87 4.03 -3.87
C THR A 100 -19.44 3.66 -4.26
N ILE A 101 -19.29 2.70 -5.18
CA ILE A 101 -18.02 2.41 -5.85
C ILE A 101 -17.44 3.70 -6.45
N ASN A 102 -18.28 4.51 -7.13
CA ASN A 102 -17.85 5.76 -7.75
C ASN A 102 -17.20 6.72 -6.74
N PHE A 103 -17.81 6.88 -5.55
CA PHE A 103 -17.27 7.74 -4.49
C PHE A 103 -15.91 7.22 -4.00
N ASN A 104 -15.82 5.93 -3.69
CA ASN A 104 -14.60 5.33 -3.20
C ASN A 104 -13.43 5.40 -4.21
N LEU A 105 -13.72 5.23 -5.50
CA LEU A 105 -12.71 5.38 -6.56
C LEU A 105 -12.34 6.85 -6.80
N GLU A 106 -13.28 7.81 -6.60
CA GLU A 106 -12.97 9.24 -6.72
C GLU A 106 -11.90 9.68 -5.72
N ILE A 107 -11.81 9.03 -4.55
CA ILE A 107 -10.76 9.30 -3.55
C ILE A 107 -9.36 9.11 -4.17
N GLY A 108 -9.16 8.06 -4.98
CA GLY A 108 -7.90 7.81 -5.68
C GLY A 108 -7.54 8.89 -6.71
N LEU A 109 -8.55 9.51 -7.31
CA LEU A 109 -8.42 10.54 -8.34
C LEU A 109 -8.61 11.98 -7.82
N LYS A 110 -8.80 12.17 -6.51
CA LYS A 110 -9.15 13.47 -5.92
C LYS A 110 -8.20 14.59 -6.30
N TYR A 111 -6.92 14.29 -6.43
CA TYR A 111 -5.87 15.27 -6.72
C TYR A 111 -5.37 15.18 -8.17
N SER A 112 -6.01 14.37 -9.01
CA SER A 112 -5.69 14.32 -10.44
C SER A 112 -6.21 15.58 -11.15
N LYS A 113 -5.55 15.95 -12.25
CA LYS A 113 -5.97 17.06 -13.12
C LYS A 113 -6.91 16.61 -14.24
N LEU A 114 -7.45 15.40 -14.14
CA LEU A 114 -8.32 14.79 -15.17
C LEU A 114 -9.68 15.45 -15.20
N SER A 115 -10.24 15.59 -16.40
CA SER A 115 -11.62 15.98 -16.60
C SER A 115 -12.59 14.91 -16.05
N ARG A 116 -13.86 15.29 -15.83
CA ARG A 116 -14.89 14.35 -15.36
C ARG A 116 -15.04 13.12 -16.27
N LYS A 117 -14.95 13.31 -17.59
CA LYS A 117 -15.07 12.23 -18.57
C LYS A 117 -13.89 11.26 -18.48
N GLU A 118 -12.67 11.78 -18.36
CA GLU A 118 -11.46 10.97 -18.20
C GLU A 118 -11.47 10.19 -16.88
N LYS A 119 -11.90 10.80 -15.78
CA LYS A 119 -12.06 10.10 -14.50
C LYS A 119 -13.01 8.94 -14.58
N VAL A 120 -14.18 9.11 -15.24
CA VAL A 120 -15.15 8.01 -15.43
C VAL A 120 -14.53 6.89 -16.26
N LYS A 121 -13.79 7.23 -17.33
CA LYS A 121 -13.07 6.24 -18.15
C LYS A 121 -12.07 5.46 -17.32
N GLN A 122 -11.19 6.14 -16.59
CA GLN A 122 -10.16 5.49 -15.75
C GLN A 122 -10.77 4.62 -14.64
N LYS A 123 -11.87 5.04 -14.01
CA LYS A 123 -12.57 4.22 -13.01
C LYS A 123 -13.07 2.91 -13.61
N LYS A 124 -13.64 2.94 -14.81
CA LYS A 124 -14.09 1.71 -15.50
C LYS A 124 -12.91 0.82 -15.88
N GLU A 125 -11.83 1.39 -16.39
CA GLU A 125 -10.61 0.65 -16.71
C GLU A 125 -10.01 -0.01 -15.46
N ALA A 126 -9.97 0.70 -14.32
CA ALA A 126 -9.49 0.15 -13.06
C ALA A 126 -10.39 -0.97 -12.52
N LEU A 127 -11.72 -0.87 -12.65
CA LEU A 127 -12.64 -1.96 -12.28
C LEU A 127 -12.43 -3.19 -13.17
N ASN A 128 -12.25 -2.99 -14.47
CA ASN A 128 -11.95 -4.10 -15.38
C ASN A 128 -10.62 -4.78 -15.04
N ALA A 129 -9.58 -4.00 -14.68
CA ALA A 129 -8.27 -4.53 -14.30
C ALA A 129 -8.31 -5.40 -13.02
N VAL A 130 -9.32 -5.23 -12.19
CA VAL A 130 -9.53 -6.05 -10.98
C VAL A 130 -10.65 -7.09 -11.16
N ASN A 131 -11.06 -7.37 -12.39
CA ASN A 131 -12.14 -8.31 -12.72
C ASN A 131 -13.45 -8.03 -11.96
N LEU A 132 -13.84 -6.77 -11.88
CA LEU A 132 -15.09 -6.34 -11.24
C LEU A 132 -15.98 -5.63 -12.27
N SER A 133 -17.10 -6.27 -12.62
CA SER A 133 -18.06 -5.76 -13.64
C SER A 133 -19.17 -4.89 -13.06
N GLU A 134 -19.11 -4.57 -11.77
CA GLU A 134 -20.12 -3.80 -11.06
C GLU A 134 -20.28 -2.35 -11.61
N LYS A 135 -21.48 -1.81 -11.47
CA LYS A 135 -21.75 -0.43 -11.87
C LYS A 135 -21.14 0.55 -10.86
N LEU A 136 -20.64 1.67 -11.35
CA LEU A 136 -20.10 2.73 -10.49
C LEU A 136 -21.10 3.25 -9.43
N SER A 137 -22.41 3.10 -9.67
CA SER A 137 -23.47 3.48 -8.73
C SER A 137 -23.79 2.43 -7.67
N THR A 138 -23.19 1.23 -7.73
CA THR A 138 -23.39 0.17 -6.74
C THR A 138 -22.87 0.61 -5.37
N ALA A 139 -23.66 0.41 -4.32
CA ALA A 139 -23.25 0.70 -2.94
C ALA A 139 -22.23 -0.31 -2.44
N ILE A 140 -21.20 0.14 -1.71
CA ILE A 140 -20.19 -0.76 -1.14
C ILE A 140 -20.79 -1.77 -0.18
N SER A 141 -21.80 -1.38 0.60
CA SER A 141 -22.48 -2.26 1.56
C SER A 141 -23.13 -3.49 0.93
N SER A 142 -23.46 -3.45 -0.36
CA SER A 142 -24.07 -4.58 -1.10
C SER A 142 -23.04 -5.57 -1.66
N LEU A 143 -21.75 -5.27 -1.58
CA LEU A 143 -20.66 -6.08 -2.11
C LEU A 143 -20.22 -7.16 -1.13
N SER A 144 -19.81 -8.30 -1.66
CA SER A 144 -19.07 -9.32 -0.91
C SER A 144 -17.68 -8.82 -0.48
N GLY A 145 -17.05 -9.49 0.51
CA GLY A 145 -15.70 -9.12 0.97
C GLY A 145 -14.67 -9.10 -0.15
N GLY A 146 -14.68 -10.10 -1.04
CA GLY A 146 -13.78 -10.14 -2.19
C GLY A 146 -14.03 -9.01 -3.20
N GLU A 147 -15.29 -8.61 -3.44
CA GLU A 147 -15.61 -7.47 -4.30
C GLU A 147 -15.19 -6.14 -3.66
N LYS A 148 -15.41 -5.95 -2.35
CA LYS A 148 -14.93 -4.78 -1.60
C LYS A 148 -13.40 -4.67 -1.74
N GLN A 149 -12.68 -5.76 -1.61
CA GLN A 149 -11.23 -5.75 -1.77
C GLN A 149 -10.80 -5.38 -3.19
N ARG A 150 -11.49 -5.89 -4.22
CA ARG A 150 -11.24 -5.50 -5.61
C ARG A 150 -11.51 -4.00 -5.85
N VAL A 151 -12.54 -3.41 -5.22
CA VAL A 151 -12.73 -1.94 -5.24
C VAL A 151 -11.55 -1.21 -4.60
N ALA A 152 -11.04 -1.69 -3.46
CA ALA A 152 -9.87 -1.11 -2.80
C ALA A 152 -8.62 -1.18 -3.69
N LEU A 153 -8.40 -2.30 -4.38
CA LEU A 153 -7.31 -2.45 -5.36
C LEU A 153 -7.48 -1.52 -6.57
N ALA A 154 -8.69 -1.40 -7.12
CA ALA A 154 -8.98 -0.46 -8.21
C ALA A 154 -8.65 0.98 -7.79
N ARG A 155 -8.96 1.37 -6.54
CA ARG A 155 -8.58 2.68 -5.98
C ARG A 155 -7.06 2.87 -5.91
N ILE A 156 -6.29 1.82 -5.60
CA ILE A 156 -4.82 1.85 -5.58
C ILE A 156 -4.26 2.01 -7.00
N ILE A 157 -4.80 1.30 -7.98
CA ILE A 157 -4.41 1.42 -9.39
C ILE A 157 -4.60 2.85 -9.89
N LEU A 158 -5.73 3.47 -9.55
CA LEU A 158 -6.07 4.85 -9.94
C LEU A 158 -5.15 5.91 -9.35
N LYS A 159 -4.54 5.64 -8.20
CA LYS A 159 -3.68 6.61 -7.54
C LYS A 159 -2.27 6.60 -8.14
N PRO A 160 -1.69 7.75 -8.49
CA PRO A 160 -0.34 7.84 -9.06
C PRO A 160 0.73 7.63 -7.98
N SER A 161 0.68 6.50 -7.28
CA SER A 161 1.65 6.15 -6.24
C SER A 161 2.88 5.46 -6.83
N ILE A 162 4.02 5.64 -6.16
CA ILE A 162 5.28 4.92 -6.45
C ILE A 162 5.57 3.86 -5.39
N LEU A 163 4.87 3.92 -4.25
CA LEU A 163 4.94 2.97 -3.15
C LEU A 163 3.54 2.49 -2.79
N ILE A 164 3.35 1.17 -2.75
CA ILE A 164 2.15 0.51 -2.26
C ILE A 164 2.51 -0.23 -0.98
N LEU A 165 1.77 0.03 0.08
CA LEU A 165 1.87 -0.65 1.37
C LEU A 165 0.59 -1.47 1.58
N ALA A 166 0.73 -2.76 1.87
CA ALA A 166 -0.41 -3.66 2.07
C ALA A 166 -0.26 -4.42 3.39
N ASP A 167 -1.29 -4.36 4.23
CA ASP A 167 -1.35 -5.08 5.51
C ASP A 167 -2.31 -6.25 5.38
N GLU A 168 -1.78 -7.50 5.39
CA GLU A 168 -2.51 -8.77 5.25
C GLU A 168 -3.54 -8.77 4.10
N PRO A 169 -3.13 -8.43 2.86
CA PRO A 169 -4.08 -8.18 1.76
C PRO A 169 -4.86 -9.43 1.32
N THR A 170 -4.49 -10.62 1.79
CA THR A 170 -5.10 -11.91 1.41
C THR A 170 -5.70 -12.66 2.59
N GLY A 171 -5.55 -12.16 3.82
CA GLY A 171 -5.80 -12.91 5.06
C GLY A 171 -7.25 -13.38 5.28
N SER A 172 -8.25 -12.72 4.68
CA SER A 172 -9.68 -13.09 4.80
C SER A 172 -10.31 -13.63 3.52
N LEU A 173 -9.50 -13.96 2.50
CA LEU A 173 -9.98 -14.36 1.19
C LEU A 173 -9.95 -15.87 0.95
N ASP A 174 -10.88 -16.35 0.13
CA ASP A 174 -10.77 -17.66 -0.52
C ASP A 174 -9.59 -17.68 -1.51
N SER A 175 -9.20 -18.88 -1.94
CA SER A 175 -8.04 -19.09 -2.81
C SER A 175 -8.11 -18.30 -4.12
N LEU A 176 -9.28 -18.27 -4.77
CA LEU A 176 -9.47 -17.58 -6.06
C LEU A 176 -9.27 -16.07 -5.93
N ASN A 177 -9.89 -15.45 -4.92
CA ASN A 177 -9.74 -14.02 -4.68
C ASN A 177 -8.31 -13.66 -4.22
N ARG A 178 -7.65 -14.55 -3.47
CA ARG A 178 -6.24 -14.41 -3.08
C ARG A 178 -5.32 -14.30 -4.29
N ASP A 179 -5.47 -15.21 -5.27
CA ASP A 179 -4.64 -15.22 -6.47
C ASP A 179 -4.83 -13.91 -7.28
N ILE A 180 -6.07 -13.47 -7.45
CA ILE A 180 -6.38 -12.19 -8.13
C ILE A 180 -5.67 -11.00 -7.45
N VAL A 181 -5.78 -10.90 -6.12
CA VAL A 181 -5.15 -9.81 -5.35
C VAL A 181 -3.63 -9.85 -5.50
N THR A 182 -3.07 -11.05 -5.37
CA THR A 182 -1.63 -11.29 -5.48
C THR A 182 -1.09 -10.88 -6.84
N ASP A 183 -1.77 -11.29 -7.92
CA ASP A 183 -1.36 -10.99 -9.29
C ASP A 183 -1.47 -9.49 -9.60
N ILE A 184 -2.52 -8.82 -9.11
CA ILE A 184 -2.66 -7.37 -9.27
C ILE A 184 -1.52 -6.63 -8.57
N LEU A 185 -1.21 -6.98 -7.31
CA LEU A 185 -0.12 -6.33 -6.56
C LEU A 185 1.24 -6.60 -7.21
N PHE A 186 1.46 -7.83 -7.69
CA PHE A 186 2.68 -8.20 -8.39
C PHE A 186 2.82 -7.43 -9.73
N GLN A 187 1.72 -7.31 -10.48
CA GLN A 187 1.70 -6.52 -11.71
C GLN A 187 2.07 -5.05 -11.46
N GLN A 188 1.64 -4.47 -10.33
CA GLN A 188 2.03 -3.11 -9.97
C GLN A 188 3.55 -2.97 -9.74
N SER A 189 4.23 -4.03 -9.26
CA SER A 189 5.70 -4.01 -9.15
C SER A 189 6.37 -4.10 -10.52
N ILE A 190 5.86 -4.91 -11.43
CA ILE A 190 6.34 -4.99 -12.82
C ILE A 190 6.21 -3.63 -13.53
N GLU A 191 5.15 -2.88 -13.23
CA GLU A 191 4.92 -1.51 -13.74
C GLU A 191 5.85 -0.46 -13.09
N GLY A 192 6.76 -0.88 -12.22
CA GLY A 192 7.80 -0.04 -11.61
C GLY A 192 7.42 0.61 -10.29
N LYS A 193 6.28 0.25 -9.66
CA LYS A 193 5.99 0.67 -8.30
C LYS A 193 6.72 -0.23 -7.31
N ALA A 194 7.15 0.29 -6.17
CA ALA A 194 7.56 -0.54 -5.05
C ALA A 194 6.31 -1.06 -4.33
N VAL A 195 6.28 -2.33 -4.00
CA VAL A 195 5.18 -2.97 -3.26
C VAL A 195 5.76 -3.59 -2.00
N ILE A 196 5.25 -3.22 -0.83
CA ILE A 196 5.65 -3.78 0.47
C ILE A 196 4.42 -4.38 1.14
N ILE A 197 4.49 -5.66 1.46
CA ILE A 197 3.37 -6.42 1.98
C ILE A 197 3.74 -7.07 3.31
N VAL A 198 2.90 -6.88 4.32
CA VAL A 198 2.85 -7.75 5.49
C VAL A 198 1.95 -8.94 5.16
N THR A 199 2.45 -10.16 5.31
CA THR A 199 1.64 -11.33 5.06
C THR A 199 2.14 -12.56 5.82
N HIS A 200 1.19 -13.44 6.19
CA HIS A 200 1.43 -14.80 6.63
C HIS A 200 1.22 -15.83 5.50
N ASP A 201 0.82 -15.38 4.32
CA ASP A 201 0.63 -16.22 3.14
C ASP A 201 1.99 -16.54 2.50
N GLU A 202 2.38 -17.82 2.56
CA GLU A 202 3.67 -18.28 2.02
C GLU A 202 3.76 -18.15 0.49
N GLU A 203 2.65 -18.36 -0.24
CA GLU A 203 2.63 -18.28 -1.70
C GLU A 203 2.83 -16.81 -2.15
N LEU A 204 2.15 -15.88 -1.48
CA LEU A 204 2.37 -14.46 -1.70
C LEU A 204 3.79 -14.05 -1.32
N ALA A 205 4.31 -14.58 -0.22
CA ALA A 205 5.67 -14.30 0.23
C ALA A 205 6.75 -14.79 -0.73
N LYS A 206 6.53 -15.90 -1.45
CA LYS A 206 7.47 -16.42 -2.47
C LYS A 206 7.62 -15.52 -3.69
N LYS A 207 6.63 -14.69 -4.01
CA LYS A 207 6.73 -13.70 -5.10
C LYS A 207 7.66 -12.52 -4.76
N GLY A 208 7.99 -12.33 -3.47
CA GLY A 208 8.89 -11.28 -3.03
C GLY A 208 10.33 -11.48 -3.52
N ASN A 209 10.91 -10.43 -4.12
CA ASN A 209 12.34 -10.41 -4.46
C ASN A 209 13.20 -9.94 -3.28
N LYS A 210 12.59 -9.41 -2.22
CA LYS A 210 13.21 -9.03 -0.96
C LYS A 210 12.31 -9.37 0.23
N SER A 211 12.91 -9.56 1.40
CA SER A 211 12.15 -9.75 2.64
C SER A 211 12.80 -9.04 3.82
N ILE A 212 11.97 -8.64 4.78
CA ILE A 212 12.36 -8.23 6.14
C ILE A 212 11.75 -9.23 7.11
N GLU A 213 12.50 -9.67 8.07
CA GLU A 213 12.01 -10.46 9.20
C GLU A 213 12.13 -9.62 10.50
N LEU A 214 11.02 -9.54 11.26
CA LEU A 214 10.89 -8.78 12.50
C LEU A 214 10.67 -9.69 13.69
#